data_d99d1e8c01e2658cd4612da081c9a6c9
#
_entry.id   d99d1e8c01e2658cd4612da081c9a6c9
#
_cell.length_a   1.000
_cell.length_b   1.000
_cell.length_c   1.000
_cell.angle_alpha   90.00
_cell.angle_beta   90.00
_cell.angle_gamma   90.00
#
_symmetry.space_group_name_H-M   'P 1'
#
loop_
_entity.id
_entity.type
_entity.pdbx_description
1 polymer ?
#
loop_
_entity_poly.entity_id
_entity_poly.type
_entity_poly.pdbx_seq_one_letter_code
_entity_poly.pdbx_strand_id
1 'polypeptide(L)'
;MFSIILPTYNNLEYLKITLESISKNSKYKHDIIVHVNEGSDGSLDYLKSKKIEFTYSLKNLGLCTGVNTAAKKAKTNYILYSHDDMYFCPGWDTCLEKEVKKLNTDKFYLSASMIEKNSGHIQFDAGDNFSDFDEGKLLKNFENISYFDFQGSHWAPHLIHKKIWNEIGGFSEEFNPGMGSDPDLNMKLWQNGVRIFKGLSDFKVYHFGSISLR
;
A
#
# COMPACT_ATOMS: atom_id res chain seq x y z
N MET A 1 -12.87 -2.24 7.20
CA MET A 1 -12.18 -1.44 8.24
C MET A 1 -11.39 -0.30 7.62
N PHE A 2 -10.52 -0.55 6.63
CA PHE A 2 -9.75 0.43 5.87
C PHE A 2 -10.23 0.48 4.42
N SER A 3 -10.09 1.62 3.75
CA SER A 3 -10.18 1.74 2.29
C SER A 3 -8.77 1.62 1.73
N ILE A 4 -8.50 0.49 1.05
CA ILE A 4 -7.19 0.17 0.48
C ILE A 4 -7.16 0.68 -0.95
N ILE A 5 -6.22 1.55 -1.25
CA ILE A 5 -6.07 2.21 -2.54
C ILE A 5 -4.83 1.65 -3.25
N LEU A 6 -5.04 1.05 -4.42
CA LEU A 6 -4.01 0.40 -5.22
C LEU A 6 -4.00 0.97 -6.64
N PRO A 7 -3.01 1.76 -7.04
CA PRO A 7 -2.79 2.06 -8.45
C PRO A 7 -2.13 0.85 -9.13
N THR A 8 -2.51 0.57 -10.39
CA THR A 8 -1.86 -0.44 -11.22
C THR A 8 -1.69 0.06 -12.65
N TYR A 9 -0.60 -0.33 -13.30
CA TYR A 9 -0.32 -0.05 -14.69
C TYR A 9 0.23 -1.30 -15.37
N ASN A 10 -0.66 -2.06 -16.06
CA ASN A 10 -0.31 -3.29 -16.78
C ASN A 10 0.55 -4.26 -15.95
N ASN A 11 0.12 -4.55 -14.72
CA ASN A 11 0.88 -5.34 -13.74
C ASN A 11 0.01 -6.44 -13.10
N LEU A 12 -0.80 -7.12 -13.91
CA LEU A 12 -1.85 -8.04 -13.46
C LEU A 12 -1.35 -9.13 -12.53
N GLU A 13 -0.21 -9.77 -12.81
CA GLU A 13 0.24 -10.92 -12.02
C GLU A 13 0.64 -10.49 -10.58
N TYR A 14 1.28 -9.35 -10.41
CA TYR A 14 1.56 -8.81 -9.09
C TYR A 14 0.30 -8.31 -8.39
N LEU A 15 -0.60 -7.62 -9.12
CA LEU A 15 -1.89 -7.19 -8.60
C LEU A 15 -2.68 -8.38 -8.02
N LYS A 16 -2.66 -9.55 -8.67
CA LYS A 16 -3.27 -10.78 -8.16
C LYS A 16 -2.67 -11.18 -6.81
N ILE A 17 -1.35 -11.24 -6.71
CA ILE A 17 -0.64 -11.58 -5.47
C ILE A 17 -1.02 -10.61 -4.35
N THR A 18 -1.00 -9.30 -4.63
CA THR A 18 -1.36 -8.27 -3.67
C THR A 18 -2.79 -8.45 -3.17
N LEU A 19 -3.76 -8.57 -4.08
CA LEU A 19 -5.18 -8.73 -3.72
C LEU A 19 -5.46 -10.04 -2.98
N GLU A 20 -4.85 -11.13 -3.38
CA GLU A 20 -4.97 -12.43 -2.74
C GLU A 20 -4.35 -12.42 -1.34
N SER A 21 -3.18 -11.82 -1.15
CA SER A 21 -2.54 -11.69 0.15
C SER A 21 -3.36 -10.84 1.12
N ILE A 22 -3.92 -9.72 0.66
CA ILE A 22 -4.85 -8.91 1.45
C ILE A 22 -6.06 -9.76 1.87
N SER A 23 -6.69 -10.45 0.94
CA SER A 23 -7.86 -11.27 1.24
C SER A 23 -7.56 -12.42 2.22
N LYS A 24 -6.42 -13.10 2.03
CA LYS A 24 -6.01 -14.28 2.81
C LYS A 24 -5.53 -13.93 4.21
N ASN A 25 -4.78 -12.83 4.34
CA ASN A 25 -4.03 -12.48 5.55
C ASN A 25 -4.69 -11.38 6.38
N SER A 26 -5.91 -10.96 6.04
CA SER A 26 -6.71 -10.00 6.81
C SER A 26 -7.62 -10.71 7.81
N LYS A 27 -7.71 -10.15 9.00
CA LYS A 27 -8.74 -10.52 9.98
C LYS A 27 -10.06 -9.81 9.70
N TYR A 28 -10.01 -8.58 9.17
CA TYR A 28 -11.15 -7.72 8.95
C TYR A 28 -11.50 -7.61 7.47
N LYS A 29 -12.76 -7.26 7.20
CA LYS A 29 -13.18 -6.89 5.85
C LYS A 29 -12.76 -5.45 5.54
N HIS A 30 -12.12 -5.27 4.38
CA HIS A 30 -11.66 -3.98 3.87
C HIS A 30 -12.38 -3.62 2.59
N ASP A 31 -12.47 -2.32 2.28
CA ASP A 31 -12.87 -1.85 0.96
C ASP A 31 -11.60 -1.73 0.11
N ILE A 32 -11.53 -2.46 -1.00
CA ILE A 32 -10.41 -2.37 -1.93
C ILE A 32 -10.86 -1.58 -3.16
N ILE A 33 -10.11 -0.54 -3.51
CA ILE A 33 -10.37 0.30 -4.68
C ILE A 33 -9.07 0.34 -5.50
N VAL A 34 -9.12 -0.21 -6.71
CA VAL A 34 -7.98 -0.22 -7.64
C VAL A 34 -8.14 0.90 -8.66
N HIS A 35 -7.10 1.70 -8.91
CA HIS A 35 -7.05 2.53 -10.10
C HIS A 35 -6.27 1.82 -11.19
N VAL A 36 -6.93 1.55 -12.31
CA VAL A 36 -6.31 0.91 -13.47
C VAL A 36 -5.90 1.99 -14.47
N ASN A 37 -4.61 2.20 -14.62
CA ASN A 37 -4.02 2.96 -15.71
C ASN A 37 -3.90 2.05 -16.94
N GLU A 38 -4.56 2.37 -18.04
CA GLU A 38 -4.57 1.67 -19.32
C GLU A 38 -5.19 0.25 -19.26
N GLY A 39 -4.62 -0.71 -18.53
CA GLY A 39 -5.21 -2.03 -18.27
C GLY A 39 -5.29 -2.95 -19.48
N SER A 40 -4.33 -2.87 -20.42
CA SER A 40 -4.25 -3.70 -21.63
C SER A 40 -3.83 -5.16 -21.34
N ASP A 41 -3.40 -5.45 -20.10
CA ASP A 41 -2.93 -6.75 -19.63
C ASP A 41 -4.05 -7.69 -19.10
N GLY A 42 -5.30 -7.25 -19.13
CA GLY A 42 -6.44 -8.01 -18.58
C GLY A 42 -6.82 -7.64 -17.14
N SER A 43 -6.16 -6.67 -16.51
CA SER A 43 -6.46 -6.21 -15.14
C SER A 43 -7.92 -5.81 -14.97
N LEU A 44 -8.54 -5.11 -15.95
CA LEU A 44 -9.95 -4.71 -15.91
C LEU A 44 -10.90 -5.90 -15.82
N ASP A 45 -10.69 -6.93 -16.64
CA ASP A 45 -11.55 -8.11 -16.69
C ASP A 45 -11.39 -8.96 -15.41
N TYR A 46 -10.16 -9.04 -14.89
CA TYR A 46 -9.90 -9.68 -13.62
C TYR A 46 -10.65 -8.99 -12.48
N LEU A 47 -10.56 -7.66 -12.33
CA LEU A 47 -11.26 -6.90 -11.28
C LEU A 47 -12.78 -7.04 -11.38
N LYS A 48 -13.34 -6.99 -12.60
CA LYS A 48 -14.77 -7.26 -12.84
C LYS A 48 -15.19 -8.66 -12.39
N SER A 49 -14.39 -9.68 -12.75
CA SER A 49 -14.66 -11.07 -12.37
C SER A 49 -14.66 -11.29 -10.86
N LYS A 50 -13.78 -10.59 -10.15
CA LYS A 50 -13.66 -10.64 -8.67
C LYS A 50 -14.60 -9.66 -7.96
N LYS A 51 -15.37 -8.85 -8.69
CA LYS A 51 -16.26 -7.81 -8.14
C LYS A 51 -15.53 -6.81 -7.22
N ILE A 52 -14.29 -6.48 -7.57
CA ILE A 52 -13.48 -5.48 -6.86
C ILE A 52 -13.82 -4.11 -7.44
N GLU A 53 -14.04 -3.13 -6.58
CA GLU A 53 -14.29 -1.74 -7.00
C GLU A 53 -13.05 -1.15 -7.66
N PHE A 54 -13.22 -0.47 -8.79
CA PHE A 54 -12.11 0.17 -9.49
C PHE A 54 -12.51 1.50 -10.12
N THR A 55 -11.49 2.31 -10.41
CA THR A 55 -11.52 3.45 -11.32
C THR A 55 -10.60 3.15 -12.50
N TYR A 56 -10.79 3.84 -13.61
CA TYR A 56 -10.09 3.52 -14.86
C TYR A 56 -9.73 4.77 -15.63
N SER A 57 -8.58 4.75 -16.28
CA SER A 57 -8.14 5.75 -17.26
C SER A 57 -7.62 5.06 -18.53
N LEU A 58 -7.99 5.60 -19.71
CA LEU A 58 -7.56 5.09 -21.02
C LEU A 58 -6.05 5.24 -21.26
N LYS A 59 -5.39 6.09 -20.49
CA LYS A 59 -3.96 6.38 -20.56
C LYS A 59 -3.36 6.25 -19.18
N ASN A 60 -2.06 6.00 -19.12
CA ASN A 60 -1.35 6.13 -17.86
C ASN A 60 -1.29 7.60 -17.43
N LEU A 61 -2.03 7.95 -16.38
CA LEU A 61 -2.07 9.28 -15.78
C LEU A 61 -1.00 9.47 -14.69
N GLY A 62 -0.20 8.45 -14.43
CA GLY A 62 0.75 8.41 -13.33
C GLY A 62 0.14 7.95 -12.01
N LEU A 63 1.01 7.69 -11.05
CA LEU A 63 0.68 7.17 -9.74
C LEU A 63 -0.18 8.15 -8.94
N CYS A 64 0.26 9.42 -8.84
CA CYS A 64 -0.41 10.42 -8.00
C CYS A 64 -1.87 10.64 -8.40
N THR A 65 -2.13 10.86 -9.70
CA THR A 65 -3.48 11.03 -10.22
C THR A 65 -4.32 9.77 -10.04
N GLY A 66 -3.73 8.60 -10.27
CA GLY A 66 -4.41 7.31 -10.08
C GLY A 66 -4.86 7.11 -8.63
N VAL A 67 -3.96 7.31 -7.68
CA VAL A 67 -4.26 7.20 -6.24
C VAL A 67 -5.32 8.20 -5.81
N ASN A 68 -5.17 9.47 -6.18
CA ASN A 68 -6.14 10.51 -5.87
C ASN A 68 -7.54 10.18 -6.41
N THR A 69 -7.59 9.64 -7.64
CA THR A 69 -8.85 9.24 -8.28
C THR A 69 -9.54 8.10 -7.54
N ALA A 70 -8.79 7.06 -7.15
CA ALA A 70 -9.33 5.94 -6.39
C ALA A 70 -9.71 6.36 -4.96
N ALA A 71 -8.90 7.21 -4.31
CA ALA A 71 -9.15 7.67 -2.94
C ALA A 71 -10.48 8.43 -2.78
N LYS A 72 -10.99 9.07 -3.83
CA LYS A 72 -12.32 9.71 -3.83
C LYS A 72 -13.46 8.72 -3.57
N LYS A 73 -13.23 7.43 -3.85
CA LYS A 73 -14.21 6.35 -3.59
C LYS A 73 -14.08 5.71 -2.20
N ALA A 74 -13.10 6.12 -1.39
CA ALA A 74 -12.89 5.58 -0.04
C ALA A 74 -14.13 5.78 0.83
N LYS A 75 -14.61 4.70 1.46
CA LYS A 75 -15.84 4.67 2.27
C LYS A 75 -15.58 4.70 3.77
N THR A 76 -14.35 4.36 4.19
CA THR A 76 -13.96 4.28 5.59
C THR A 76 -13.23 5.53 6.07
N ASN A 77 -13.01 5.64 7.38
CA ASN A 77 -12.27 6.78 7.96
C ASN A 77 -10.77 6.73 7.71
N TYR A 78 -10.25 5.63 7.18
CA TYR A 78 -8.82 5.46 6.97
C TYR A 78 -8.53 5.04 5.54
N ILE A 79 -7.55 5.68 4.93
CA ILE A 79 -7.00 5.36 3.61
C ILE A 79 -5.67 4.64 3.83
N LEU A 80 -5.59 3.40 3.36
CA LEU A 80 -4.36 2.63 3.24
C LEU A 80 -3.93 2.65 1.78
N TYR A 81 -2.92 3.42 1.45
CA TYR A 81 -2.30 3.40 0.13
C TYR A 81 -1.23 2.31 0.07
N SER A 82 -1.19 1.56 -1.01
CA SER A 82 -0.16 0.56 -1.29
C SER A 82 0.11 0.46 -2.79
N HIS A 83 1.25 -0.14 -3.14
CA HIS A 83 1.54 -0.55 -4.51
C HIS A 83 0.89 -1.90 -4.84
N ASP A 84 0.81 -2.21 -6.13
CA ASP A 84 0.26 -3.46 -6.66
C ASP A 84 1.26 -4.63 -6.72
N ASP A 85 2.49 -4.41 -6.26
CA ASP A 85 3.58 -5.38 -6.20
C ASP A 85 4.02 -5.71 -4.76
N MET A 86 3.05 -5.78 -3.83
CA MET A 86 3.29 -6.07 -2.42
C MET A 86 2.48 -7.28 -1.93
N TYR A 87 3.13 -8.20 -1.24
CA TYR A 87 2.47 -9.27 -0.51
C TYR A 87 2.28 -8.84 0.95
N PHE A 88 1.04 -8.73 1.40
CA PHE A 88 0.69 -8.39 2.78
C PHE A 88 0.83 -9.63 3.67
N CYS A 89 1.71 -9.56 4.68
CA CYS A 89 1.94 -10.66 5.61
C CYS A 89 0.82 -10.79 6.66
N PRO A 90 0.62 -11.98 7.30
CA PRO A 90 -0.41 -12.16 8.31
C PRO A 90 -0.35 -11.15 9.46
N GLY A 91 -1.51 -10.71 9.97
CA GLY A 91 -1.59 -9.83 11.12
C GLY A 91 -1.44 -8.33 10.84
N TRP A 92 -1.21 -7.95 9.60
CA TRP A 92 -0.99 -6.56 9.18
C TRP A 92 -2.12 -5.62 9.59
N ASP A 93 -3.37 -6.02 9.43
CA ASP A 93 -4.53 -5.18 9.72
C ASP A 93 -4.84 -5.10 11.22
N THR A 94 -4.55 -6.16 11.97
CA THR A 94 -4.69 -6.17 13.43
C THR A 94 -3.61 -5.30 14.11
N CYS A 95 -2.41 -5.28 13.55
CA CYS A 95 -1.35 -4.39 13.99
C CYS A 95 -1.76 -2.92 13.81
N LEU A 96 -2.23 -2.54 12.63
CA LEU A 96 -2.72 -1.19 12.34
C LEU A 96 -3.90 -0.80 13.23
N GLU A 97 -4.88 -1.68 13.41
CA GLU A 97 -6.03 -1.42 14.30
C GLU A 97 -5.60 -1.13 15.72
N LYS A 98 -4.71 -1.96 16.26
CA LYS A 98 -4.17 -1.80 17.61
C LYS A 98 -3.46 -0.46 17.79
N GLU A 99 -2.61 -0.09 16.82
CA GLU A 99 -1.86 1.14 16.90
C GLU A 99 -2.76 2.38 16.75
N VAL A 100 -3.71 2.38 15.82
CA VAL A 100 -4.69 3.47 15.65
C VAL A 100 -5.48 3.71 16.95
N LYS A 101 -5.95 2.64 17.60
CA LYS A 101 -6.65 2.76 18.88
C LYS A 101 -5.76 3.34 20.00
N LYS A 102 -4.49 2.97 20.02
CA LYS A 102 -3.51 3.44 21.00
C LYS A 102 -3.19 4.94 20.84
N LEU A 103 -3.08 5.42 19.61
CA LEU A 103 -2.69 6.80 19.32
C LEU A 103 -3.76 7.81 19.72
N ASN A 104 -5.03 7.45 19.67
CA ASN A 104 -6.16 8.33 20.02
C ASN A 104 -6.11 9.73 19.39
N THR A 105 -5.67 9.79 18.14
CA THR A 105 -5.57 10.99 17.31
C THR A 105 -5.73 10.63 15.83
N ASP A 106 -6.22 11.57 15.02
CA ASP A 106 -6.30 11.43 13.56
C ASP A 106 -5.02 11.86 12.84
N LYS A 107 -4.09 12.54 13.57
CA LYS A 107 -2.86 13.13 13.01
C LYS A 107 -1.69 12.17 13.11
N PHE A 108 -1.68 11.16 12.26
CA PHE A 108 -0.61 10.17 12.14
C PHE A 108 -0.37 9.75 10.70
N TYR A 109 0.80 9.19 10.47
CA TYR A 109 1.21 8.45 9.29
C TYR A 109 1.83 7.12 9.76
N LEU A 110 1.17 6.01 9.48
CA LEU A 110 1.66 4.68 9.86
C LEU A 110 2.06 3.92 8.61
N SER A 111 3.25 3.36 8.58
CA SER A 111 3.78 2.61 7.44
C SER A 111 4.24 1.21 7.82
N ALA A 112 4.46 0.38 6.80
CA ALA A 112 4.92 -0.98 6.97
C ALA A 112 6.43 -1.09 7.17
N SER A 113 6.86 -2.20 7.77
CA SER A 113 8.20 -2.74 7.61
C SER A 113 8.26 -3.53 6.32
N MET A 114 9.06 -3.08 5.38
CA MET A 114 9.20 -3.66 4.05
C MET A 114 10.27 -4.77 4.08
N ILE A 115 9.88 -5.95 3.62
CA ILE A 115 10.77 -7.10 3.41
C ILE A 115 11.11 -7.15 1.93
N GLU A 116 12.38 -7.20 1.59
CA GLU A 116 12.87 -7.35 0.22
C GLU A 116 14.06 -8.29 0.19
N LYS A 117 14.34 -8.86 -0.97
CA LYS A 117 15.51 -9.76 -1.14
C LYS A 117 16.83 -9.04 -0.89
N ASN A 118 17.03 -7.88 -1.50
CA ASN A 118 18.34 -7.18 -1.53
C ASN A 118 18.33 -5.82 -0.83
N SER A 119 17.17 -5.31 -0.43
CA SER A 119 16.98 -3.97 0.16
C SER A 119 15.84 -3.98 1.18
N GLY A 120 15.13 -2.86 1.35
CA GLY A 120 14.04 -2.74 2.30
C GLY A 120 14.52 -2.56 3.76
N HIS A 121 13.58 -2.62 4.69
CA HIS A 121 13.91 -2.57 6.12
C HIS A 121 14.45 -3.91 6.63
N ILE A 122 13.99 -4.99 6.01
CA ILE A 122 14.33 -6.38 6.36
C ILE A 122 14.75 -7.10 5.08
N GLN A 123 15.94 -7.66 5.09
CA GLN A 123 16.44 -8.47 3.97
C GLN A 123 16.04 -9.93 4.17
N PHE A 124 15.25 -10.47 3.24
CA PHE A 124 14.86 -11.87 3.21
C PHE A 124 14.50 -12.28 1.79
N ASP A 125 15.14 -13.32 1.29
CA ASP A 125 14.90 -13.84 -0.05
C ASP A 125 13.72 -14.82 -0.08
N ALA A 126 12.58 -14.38 -0.60
CA ALA A 126 11.44 -15.23 -0.94
C ALA A 126 11.11 -15.22 -2.44
N GLY A 127 12.03 -14.78 -3.28
CA GLY A 127 11.90 -14.65 -4.72
C GLY A 127 12.05 -13.21 -5.22
N ASP A 128 12.41 -13.05 -6.49
CA ASP A 128 12.63 -11.72 -7.11
C ASP A 128 11.40 -11.21 -7.86
N ASN A 129 10.49 -12.11 -8.23
CA ASN A 129 9.34 -11.79 -9.07
C ASN A 129 8.17 -12.74 -8.82
N PHE A 130 7.03 -12.49 -9.45
CA PHE A 130 5.80 -13.27 -9.25
C PHE A 130 5.95 -14.76 -9.59
N SER A 131 6.86 -15.14 -10.50
CA SER A 131 6.99 -16.52 -10.97
C SER A 131 7.88 -17.39 -10.06
N ASP A 132 8.77 -16.78 -9.28
CA ASP A 132 9.66 -17.48 -8.34
C ASP A 132 9.36 -17.17 -6.87
N PHE A 133 8.29 -16.42 -6.60
CA PHE A 133 7.87 -16.09 -5.23
C PHE A 133 7.46 -17.34 -4.44
N ASP A 134 8.19 -17.60 -3.38
CA ASP A 134 7.93 -18.70 -2.46
C ASP A 134 7.22 -18.20 -1.19
N GLU A 135 5.87 -18.13 -1.28
CA GLU A 135 5.01 -17.77 -0.15
C GLU A 135 5.24 -18.70 1.05
N GLY A 136 5.42 -20.00 0.79
CA GLY A 136 5.63 -20.99 1.86
C GLY A 136 6.91 -20.75 2.64
N LYS A 137 8.00 -20.41 1.94
CA LYS A 137 9.27 -20.02 2.55
C LYS A 137 9.12 -18.74 3.38
N LEU A 138 8.43 -17.72 2.85
CA LEU A 138 8.18 -16.47 3.58
C LEU A 138 7.39 -16.75 4.86
N LEU A 139 6.26 -17.43 4.77
CA LEU A 139 5.36 -17.68 5.92
C LEU A 139 6.00 -18.60 6.97
N LYS A 140 6.78 -19.59 6.57
CA LYS A 140 7.50 -20.47 7.51
C LYS A 140 8.52 -19.70 8.36
N ASN A 141 9.12 -18.65 7.81
CA ASN A 141 10.13 -17.84 8.49
C ASN A 141 9.58 -16.54 9.08
N PHE A 142 8.33 -16.20 8.79
CA PHE A 142 7.73 -14.90 9.09
C PHE A 142 7.81 -14.50 10.57
N GLU A 143 7.57 -15.44 11.51
CA GLU A 143 7.63 -15.16 12.95
C GLU A 143 9.05 -14.87 13.43
N ASN A 144 10.06 -15.41 12.73
CA ASN A 144 11.48 -15.20 13.03
C ASN A 144 12.02 -13.91 12.36
N ILE A 145 11.30 -13.35 11.39
CA ILE A 145 11.64 -12.09 10.75
C ILE A 145 11.21 -10.95 11.70
N SER A 146 12.14 -10.49 12.52
CA SER A 146 11.89 -9.43 13.49
C SER A 146 12.43 -8.09 13.01
N TYR A 147 11.75 -7.03 13.38
CA TYR A 147 12.20 -5.66 13.22
C TYR A 147 11.72 -4.82 14.40
N PHE A 148 12.04 -3.55 14.46
CA PHE A 148 11.58 -2.63 15.50
C PHE A 148 10.67 -1.55 14.92
N ASP A 149 9.81 -0.97 15.73
CA ASP A 149 9.09 0.23 15.35
C ASP A 149 10.07 1.38 15.13
N PHE A 150 9.92 2.12 14.04
CA PHE A 150 10.85 3.17 13.68
C PHE A 150 10.15 4.47 13.35
N GLN A 151 10.87 5.58 13.50
CA GLN A 151 10.39 6.92 13.23
C GLN A 151 10.66 7.29 11.77
N GLY A 152 9.71 7.96 11.13
CA GLY A 152 9.95 8.68 9.89
C GLY A 152 9.96 7.83 8.62
N SER A 153 9.25 6.71 8.58
CA SER A 153 9.04 6.03 7.30
C SER A 153 8.17 6.89 6.38
N HIS A 154 8.50 6.88 5.09
CA HIS A 154 7.84 7.69 4.06
C HIS A 154 7.49 6.89 2.79
N TRP A 155 7.55 5.56 2.85
CA TRP A 155 7.20 4.69 1.72
C TRP A 155 5.89 3.94 1.96
N ALA A 156 5.23 3.57 0.85
CA ALA A 156 4.09 2.66 0.86
C ALA A 156 4.49 1.26 1.40
N PRO A 157 3.53 0.51 1.95
CA PRO A 157 2.16 0.93 2.22
C PRO A 157 2.07 1.82 3.46
N HIS A 158 1.13 2.75 3.44
CA HIS A 158 0.91 3.62 4.59
C HIS A 158 -0.57 3.93 4.84
N LEU A 159 -0.91 4.11 6.11
CA LEU A 159 -2.23 4.44 6.59
C LEU A 159 -2.29 5.90 7.05
N ILE A 160 -3.30 6.63 6.54
CA ILE A 160 -3.59 8.01 6.91
C ILE A 160 -5.09 8.13 7.21
N HIS A 161 -5.48 8.97 8.15
CA HIS A 161 -6.89 9.28 8.36
C HIS A 161 -7.46 10.05 7.17
N LYS A 162 -8.62 9.65 6.65
CA LYS A 162 -9.25 10.22 5.44
C LYS A 162 -9.47 11.73 5.53
N LYS A 163 -9.80 12.24 6.72
CA LYS A 163 -9.93 13.68 6.95
C LYS A 163 -8.62 14.40 6.63
N ILE A 164 -7.50 13.92 7.15
CA ILE A 164 -6.17 14.49 6.90
C ILE A 164 -5.79 14.38 5.42
N TRP A 165 -6.05 13.21 4.80
CA TRP A 165 -5.87 13.03 3.36
C TRP A 165 -6.59 14.10 2.54
N ASN A 166 -7.87 14.37 2.88
CA ASN A 166 -8.67 15.37 2.18
C ASN A 166 -8.18 16.80 2.44
N GLU A 167 -7.76 17.12 3.66
CA GLU A 167 -7.24 18.43 4.02
C GLU A 167 -5.96 18.79 3.26
N ILE A 168 -5.07 17.82 3.02
CA ILE A 168 -3.83 18.02 2.26
C ILE A 168 -4.01 17.86 0.75
N GLY A 169 -5.19 17.38 0.28
CA GLY A 169 -5.49 17.15 -1.13
C GLY A 169 -4.82 15.90 -1.73
N GLY A 170 -4.44 14.91 -0.91
CA GLY A 170 -3.77 13.70 -1.36
C GLY A 170 -2.37 13.93 -1.91
N PHE A 171 -1.95 13.14 -2.92
CA PHE A 171 -0.68 13.36 -3.62
C PHE A 171 -0.72 14.60 -4.50
N SER A 172 0.41 15.29 -4.64
CA SER A 172 0.58 16.38 -5.60
C SER A 172 0.82 15.79 -7.00
N GLU A 173 -0.07 16.10 -7.95
CA GLU A 173 -0.07 15.45 -9.27
C GLU A 173 1.08 15.90 -10.18
N GLU A 174 1.75 17.00 -9.85
CA GLU A 174 2.99 17.44 -10.50
C GLU A 174 4.15 16.45 -10.34
N PHE A 175 4.08 15.53 -9.37
CA PHE A 175 5.04 14.45 -9.19
C PHE A 175 4.75 13.20 -10.04
N ASN A 176 3.75 13.22 -10.93
CA ASN A 176 3.58 12.12 -11.87
C ASN A 176 4.84 11.95 -12.76
N PRO A 177 5.28 10.73 -13.06
CA PRO A 177 4.60 9.44 -12.81
C PRO A 177 4.72 8.86 -11.39
N GLY A 178 5.45 9.50 -10.44
CA GLY A 178 5.51 9.03 -9.04
C GLY A 178 6.77 9.42 -8.28
N MET A 179 7.87 9.73 -8.97
CA MET A 179 9.14 10.07 -8.32
C MET A 179 9.02 11.32 -7.43
N GLY A 180 9.42 11.20 -6.16
CA GLY A 180 9.35 12.30 -5.20
C GLY A 180 7.99 12.50 -4.53
N SER A 181 6.95 11.75 -4.92
CA SER A 181 5.60 11.90 -4.37
C SER A 181 5.49 11.56 -2.87
N ASP A 182 6.21 10.54 -2.39
CA ASP A 182 6.18 10.17 -0.98
C ASP A 182 6.82 11.24 -0.07
N PRO A 183 8.01 11.77 -0.35
CA PRO A 183 8.57 12.90 0.40
C PRO A 183 7.68 14.14 0.39
N ASP A 184 7.07 14.48 -0.74
CA ASP A 184 6.12 15.59 -0.85
C ASP A 184 4.90 15.36 0.05
N LEU A 185 4.30 14.18 0.00
CA LEU A 185 3.17 13.81 0.85
C LEU A 185 3.53 13.94 2.34
N ASN A 186 4.70 13.46 2.75
CA ASN A 186 5.17 13.60 4.13
C ASN A 186 5.34 15.06 4.53
N MET A 187 5.82 15.92 3.63
CA MET A 187 5.95 17.35 3.86
C MET A 187 4.59 18.04 4.04
N LYS A 188 3.62 17.71 3.18
CA LYS A 188 2.23 18.19 3.29
C LYS A 188 1.58 17.75 4.62
N LEU A 189 1.79 16.52 5.04
CA LEU A 189 1.34 16.01 6.33
C LEU A 189 1.98 16.77 7.49
N TRP A 190 3.28 17.01 7.43
CA TRP A 190 3.98 17.79 8.44
C TRP A 190 3.45 19.22 8.53
N GLN A 191 3.22 19.89 7.40
CA GLN A 191 2.62 21.22 7.32
C GLN A 191 1.19 21.25 7.90
N ASN A 192 0.43 20.18 7.73
CA ASN A 192 -0.92 20.00 8.31
C ASN A 192 -0.89 19.69 9.82
N GLY A 193 0.29 19.57 10.42
CA GLY A 193 0.47 19.36 11.87
C GLY A 193 0.56 17.88 12.28
N VAL A 194 0.72 16.95 11.34
CA VAL A 194 1.10 15.56 11.67
C VAL A 194 2.51 15.55 12.24
N ARG A 195 2.70 14.86 13.37
CA ARG A 195 4.01 14.70 14.04
C ARG A 195 4.33 13.24 14.35
N ILE A 196 3.39 12.34 14.15
CA ILE A 196 3.56 10.90 14.33
C ILE A 196 3.76 10.29 12.95
N PHE A 197 5.00 9.99 12.61
CA PHE A 197 5.42 9.26 11.43
C PHE A 197 6.07 7.96 11.91
N LYS A 198 5.36 6.85 11.83
CA LYS A 198 5.79 5.63 12.48
C LYS A 198 5.72 4.44 11.52
N GLY A 199 6.83 3.75 11.34
CA GLY A 199 6.88 2.43 10.74
C GLY A 199 6.65 1.36 11.81
N LEU A 200 5.76 0.41 11.52
CA LEU A 200 5.36 -0.63 12.46
C LEU A 200 6.07 -1.94 12.16
N SER A 201 6.75 -2.49 13.16
CA SER A 201 7.48 -3.75 13.06
C SER A 201 6.61 -4.95 12.68
N ASP A 202 5.36 -4.94 13.15
CA ASP A 202 4.41 -6.04 12.94
C ASP A 202 3.49 -5.83 11.72
N PHE A 203 3.51 -4.65 11.12
CA PHE A 203 2.93 -4.43 9.81
C PHE A 203 3.98 -4.74 8.74
N LYS A 204 4.04 -5.97 8.28
CA LYS A 204 5.04 -6.43 7.32
C LYS A 204 4.43 -6.65 5.93
N VAL A 205 5.18 -6.26 4.91
CA VAL A 205 4.89 -6.56 3.50
C VAL A 205 6.14 -7.08 2.82
N TYR A 206 6.01 -8.06 1.91
CA TYR A 206 7.07 -8.43 0.99
C TYR A 206 6.89 -7.62 -0.29
N HIS A 207 7.92 -6.90 -0.71
CA HIS A 207 7.91 -6.04 -1.89
C HIS A 207 8.84 -6.58 -2.97
N PHE A 208 8.33 -6.65 -4.21
CA PHE A 208 9.04 -7.23 -5.34
C PHE A 208 9.98 -6.27 -6.07
N GLY A 209 10.14 -5.04 -5.56
CA GLY A 209 11.16 -4.10 -6.04
C GLY A 209 10.76 -3.19 -7.19
N SER A 210 9.69 -2.40 -7.01
CA SER A 210 9.31 -1.26 -7.91
C SER A 210 9.26 -1.62 -9.40
N ILE A 211 8.59 -2.70 -9.75
CA ILE A 211 8.54 -3.26 -11.12
C ILE A 211 7.84 -2.31 -12.09
N SER A 212 6.85 -1.57 -11.63
CA SER A 212 6.06 -0.62 -12.44
C SER A 212 6.81 0.67 -12.82
N LEU A 213 7.99 0.90 -12.29
CA LEU A 213 8.84 2.07 -12.61
C LEU A 213 9.97 1.76 -13.61
N ARG A 214 10.02 0.54 -14.14
CA ARG A 214 11.06 0.11 -15.11
C ARG A 214 10.59 0.24 -16.54
#